data_527c98a9eeb2c5a50dc383914e892ff1
#
_entry.id   527c98a9eeb2c5a50dc383914e892ff1
#
_cell.length_a   1.000
_cell.length_b   1.000
_cell.length_c   1.000
_cell.angle_alpha   90.00
_cell.angle_beta   90.00
_cell.angle_gamma   90.00
#
_symmetry.space_group_name_H-M   'P 1'
#
loop_
_entity.id
_entity.type
_entity.pdbx_description
1 polymer ?
#
loop_
_entity_poly.entity_id
_entity_poly.type
_entity_poly.pdbx_seq_one_letter_code
_entity_poly.pdbx_strand_id
1 'polypeptide(L)'
;MDWTEIKITVDTKDIDTAGDIANMVVPYGIYIEDYSDLEREAMEIAHIDLIDEDLLAKDRTKGIVHIYIDPQDHPQEAAAFLTERLAAAGIENEIDLTQCKNADWENNWKQYFHPIKIGERLLIRPTWEDEYDAEGRAVLHLEPGLAFGTGSHETTRLCLEALEKNIKGGEKVLDVGCGSGILAIASLLLGAESATGVDIDELAVKTAEENGKMNGFGSDRLTFIHGDLADKVSGKFNIVVANIVADVIIMFCKTVPEFMADNAVFITSGIIDIREQEVVDAFAENGFEIIARHADGGWRCFECRRKK
;
A
#
# COMPACT_ATOMS: atom_id res chain seq x y z
N MET A 1 10.45 -19.72 -13.83
CA MET A 1 11.89 -19.67 -13.48
C MET A 1 11.95 -19.64 -11.96
N ASP A 2 12.87 -20.36 -11.34
CA ASP A 2 12.89 -20.45 -9.88
C ASP A 2 13.71 -19.27 -9.33
N TRP A 3 13.09 -18.43 -8.51
CA TRP A 3 13.77 -17.33 -7.83
C TRP A 3 14.76 -17.82 -6.79
N THR A 4 15.78 -17.03 -6.49
CA THR A 4 16.69 -17.31 -5.37
C THR A 4 16.32 -16.42 -4.20
N GLU A 5 15.93 -17.04 -3.09
CA GLU A 5 15.82 -16.36 -1.80
C GLU A 5 17.19 -16.26 -1.16
N ILE A 6 17.58 -15.07 -0.73
CA ILE A 6 18.73 -14.83 0.12
C ILE A 6 18.22 -14.40 1.48
N LYS A 7 18.56 -15.19 2.50
CA LYS A 7 18.29 -14.90 3.91
C LYS A 7 19.53 -14.36 4.57
N ILE A 8 19.42 -13.19 5.19
CA ILE A 8 20.50 -12.55 5.93
C ILE A 8 20.10 -12.54 7.40
N THR A 9 20.71 -13.40 8.19
CA THR A 9 20.49 -13.44 9.65
C THR A 9 21.52 -12.57 10.35
N VAL A 10 21.04 -11.63 11.17
CA VAL A 10 21.87 -10.68 11.94
C VAL A 10 21.36 -10.55 13.37
N ASP A 11 22.11 -9.93 14.25
CA ASP A 11 21.59 -9.49 15.55
C ASP A 11 20.50 -8.43 15.34
N THR A 12 19.44 -8.44 16.17
CA THR A 12 18.30 -7.51 16.04
C THR A 12 18.72 -6.04 16.06
N LYS A 13 19.76 -5.68 16.81
CA LYS A 13 20.32 -4.32 16.85
C LYS A 13 20.85 -3.83 15.49
N ASP A 14 21.18 -4.73 14.58
CA ASP A 14 21.78 -4.45 13.28
C ASP A 14 20.76 -4.64 12.11
N ILE A 15 19.51 -5.00 12.42
CA ILE A 15 18.50 -5.40 11.43
C ILE A 15 18.15 -4.28 10.44
N ASP A 16 18.00 -3.05 10.93
CA ASP A 16 17.69 -1.89 10.09
C ASP A 16 18.82 -1.62 9.09
N THR A 17 20.08 -1.64 9.58
CA THR A 17 21.26 -1.43 8.73
C THR A 17 21.40 -2.55 7.69
N ALA A 18 21.13 -3.80 8.09
CA ALA A 18 21.14 -4.94 7.18
C ALA A 18 20.03 -4.81 6.13
N GLY A 19 18.84 -4.33 6.51
CA GLY A 19 17.74 -4.01 5.61
C GLY A 19 18.10 -2.94 4.59
N ASP A 20 18.72 -1.85 5.02
CA ASP A 20 19.19 -0.79 4.14
C ASP A 20 20.21 -1.30 3.12
N ILE A 21 21.16 -2.13 3.56
CA ILE A 21 22.13 -2.77 2.66
C ILE A 21 21.43 -3.72 1.68
N ALA A 22 20.47 -4.50 2.14
CA ALA A 22 19.70 -5.42 1.28
C ALA A 22 18.89 -4.67 0.21
N ASN A 23 18.29 -3.53 0.55
CA ASN A 23 17.57 -2.67 -0.40
C ASN A 23 18.46 -2.13 -1.54
N MET A 24 19.79 -2.13 -1.39
CA MET A 24 20.69 -1.72 -2.48
C MET A 24 20.77 -2.73 -3.63
N VAL A 25 20.34 -3.97 -3.41
CA VAL A 25 20.45 -5.07 -4.39
C VAL A 25 19.12 -5.40 -5.06
N VAL A 26 17.98 -4.99 -4.48
CA VAL A 26 16.65 -5.30 -5.01
C VAL A 26 15.80 -4.03 -5.14
N PRO A 27 15.19 -3.77 -6.31
CA PRO A 27 14.36 -2.59 -6.52
C PRO A 27 12.91 -2.74 -6.00
N TYR A 28 12.49 -3.96 -5.65
CA TYR A 28 11.09 -4.29 -5.33
C TYR A 28 10.84 -4.56 -3.85
N GLY A 29 11.80 -4.22 -2.98
CA GLY A 29 11.63 -4.30 -1.54
C GLY A 29 12.19 -5.58 -0.92
N ILE A 30 12.16 -5.59 0.41
CA ILE A 30 12.67 -6.66 1.27
C ILE A 30 11.57 -7.07 2.24
N TYR A 31 11.70 -8.27 2.83
CA TYR A 31 10.89 -8.71 3.95
C TYR A 31 11.78 -8.90 5.18
N ILE A 32 11.36 -8.40 6.34
CA ILE A 32 12.11 -8.49 7.58
C ILE A 32 11.31 -9.30 8.60
N GLU A 33 11.92 -10.34 9.14
CA GLU A 33 11.44 -11.04 10.33
C GLU A 33 12.21 -10.55 11.56
N ASP A 34 11.55 -9.80 12.42
CA ASP A 34 12.08 -9.38 13.72
C ASP A 34 11.01 -9.64 14.78
N TYR A 35 11.35 -10.46 15.76
CA TYR A 35 10.46 -10.82 16.86
C TYR A 35 10.93 -10.23 18.21
N SER A 36 11.89 -9.30 18.20
CA SER A 36 12.50 -8.73 19.40
C SER A 36 11.48 -8.01 20.29
N ASP A 37 10.55 -7.29 19.67
CA ASP A 37 9.52 -6.47 20.35
C ASP A 37 8.10 -7.06 20.23
N LEU A 38 7.98 -8.35 19.88
CA LEU A 38 6.71 -9.01 19.58
C LEU A 38 5.59 -8.76 20.61
N GLU A 39 5.89 -8.81 21.91
CA GLU A 39 4.88 -8.63 22.95
C GLU A 39 4.42 -7.17 23.05
N ARG A 40 5.33 -6.22 22.86
CA ARG A 40 4.99 -4.80 22.84
C ARG A 40 4.16 -4.46 21.61
N GLU A 41 4.59 -4.92 20.45
CA GLU A 41 3.88 -4.67 19.19
C GLU A 41 2.51 -5.33 19.14
N ALA A 42 2.37 -6.55 19.66
CA ALA A 42 1.08 -7.21 19.76
C ALA A 42 0.08 -6.41 20.63
N MET A 43 0.55 -5.85 21.76
CA MET A 43 -0.29 -5.04 22.63
C MET A 43 -0.57 -3.63 22.09
N GLU A 44 0.45 -2.95 21.57
CA GLU A 44 0.36 -1.54 21.18
C GLU A 44 -0.25 -1.36 19.78
N ILE A 45 0.03 -2.27 18.85
CA ILE A 45 -0.38 -2.14 17.44
C ILE A 45 -1.61 -3.00 17.14
N ALA A 46 -1.57 -4.28 17.53
CA ALA A 46 -2.61 -5.22 17.18
C ALA A 46 -3.73 -5.35 18.24
N HIS A 47 -3.53 -4.81 19.46
CA HIS A 47 -4.45 -4.95 20.62
C HIS A 47 -4.81 -6.41 20.89
N ILE A 48 -3.85 -7.34 20.73
CA ILE A 48 -4.05 -8.77 20.92
C ILE A 48 -3.38 -9.19 22.23
N ASP A 49 -4.18 -9.76 23.15
CA ASP A 49 -3.72 -10.28 24.44
C ASP A 49 -3.17 -11.72 24.32
N LEU A 50 -3.41 -12.39 23.19
CA LEU A 50 -3.05 -13.79 22.97
C LEU A 50 -2.09 -13.88 21.77
N ILE A 51 -0.84 -14.19 22.06
CA ILE A 51 0.20 -14.43 21.06
C ILE A 51 0.36 -15.95 20.89
N ASP A 52 0.45 -16.42 19.66
CA ASP A 52 0.68 -17.83 19.35
C ASP A 52 1.97 -18.34 20.02
N GLU A 53 1.92 -19.52 20.64
CA GLU A 53 3.04 -20.13 21.34
C GLU A 53 4.25 -20.36 20.41
N ASP A 54 4.00 -20.64 19.13
CA ASP A 54 5.04 -20.82 18.11
C ASP A 54 5.78 -19.49 17.80
N LEU A 55 5.09 -18.35 17.87
CA LEU A 55 5.73 -17.04 17.74
C LEU A 55 6.55 -16.67 19.00
N LEU A 56 6.04 -17.03 20.17
CA LEU A 56 6.75 -16.81 21.43
C LEU A 56 8.04 -17.65 21.54
N ALA A 57 8.10 -18.78 20.83
CA ALA A 57 9.27 -19.67 20.78
C ALA A 57 10.36 -19.21 19.78
N LYS A 58 10.09 -18.17 18.98
CA LYS A 58 11.07 -17.64 18.03
C LYS A 58 12.26 -16.98 18.73
N ASP A 59 13.43 -17.02 18.08
CA ASP A 59 14.62 -16.34 18.57
C ASP A 59 14.45 -14.82 18.49
N ARG A 60 14.49 -14.17 19.63
CA ARG A 60 14.31 -12.72 19.77
C ARG A 60 15.60 -11.92 19.73
N THR A 61 16.73 -12.59 19.61
CA THR A 61 18.05 -11.95 19.55
C THR A 61 18.54 -11.78 18.12
N LYS A 62 17.89 -12.47 17.18
CA LYS A 62 18.21 -12.47 15.75
C LYS A 62 17.03 -11.95 14.94
N GLY A 63 17.35 -11.17 13.91
CA GLY A 63 16.43 -10.81 12.86
C GLY A 63 16.89 -11.38 11.52
N ILE A 64 15.96 -11.57 10.59
CA ILE A 64 16.22 -12.12 9.28
C ILE A 64 15.72 -11.14 8.23
N VAL A 65 16.60 -10.74 7.31
CA VAL A 65 16.22 -9.98 6.11
C VAL A 65 16.13 -10.96 4.94
N HIS A 66 14.99 -10.99 4.28
CA HIS A 66 14.72 -11.82 3.12
C HIS A 66 14.70 -10.96 1.87
N ILE A 67 15.45 -11.35 0.86
CA ILE A 67 15.40 -10.79 -0.48
C ILE A 67 15.24 -11.90 -1.51
N TYR A 68 14.57 -11.57 -2.61
CA TYR A 68 14.28 -12.51 -3.69
C TYR A 68 14.87 -11.94 -4.97
N ILE A 69 15.69 -12.74 -5.66
CA ILE A 69 16.42 -12.31 -6.85
C ILE A 69 16.08 -13.23 -8.02
N ASP A 70 15.74 -12.62 -9.17
CA ASP A 70 15.54 -13.36 -10.41
C ASP A 70 16.87 -14.07 -10.80
N PRO A 71 16.82 -15.30 -11.27
CA PRO A 71 18.01 -16.02 -11.75
C PRO A 71 18.83 -15.26 -12.80
N GLN A 72 18.21 -14.36 -13.56
CA GLN A 72 18.89 -13.53 -14.55
C GLN A 72 19.70 -12.36 -13.92
N ASP A 73 19.37 -12.00 -12.68
CA ASP A 73 20.01 -10.88 -11.94
C ASP A 73 21.19 -11.35 -11.07
N HIS A 74 21.78 -12.50 -11.39
CA HIS A 74 23.01 -13.01 -10.78
C HIS A 74 22.99 -13.12 -9.24
N PRO A 75 22.10 -13.97 -8.63
CA PRO A 75 21.93 -14.05 -7.17
C PRO A 75 23.22 -14.29 -6.37
N GLN A 76 24.19 -14.97 -6.94
CA GLN A 76 25.48 -15.25 -6.29
C GLN A 76 26.37 -13.98 -6.20
N GLU A 77 26.30 -13.09 -7.21
CA GLU A 77 26.98 -11.80 -7.17
C GLU A 77 26.33 -10.87 -6.15
N ALA A 78 25.01 -10.90 -6.08
CA ALA A 78 24.26 -10.18 -5.05
C ALA A 78 24.63 -10.64 -3.63
N ALA A 79 24.68 -11.95 -3.39
CA ALA A 79 25.08 -12.49 -2.10
C ALA A 79 26.54 -12.12 -1.73
N ALA A 80 27.46 -12.14 -2.71
CA ALA A 80 28.84 -11.71 -2.50
C ALA A 80 28.92 -10.22 -2.15
N PHE A 81 28.18 -9.38 -2.85
CA PHE A 81 28.08 -7.95 -2.56
C PHE A 81 27.53 -7.69 -1.15
N LEU A 82 26.45 -8.37 -0.75
CA LEU A 82 25.88 -8.26 0.58
C LEU A 82 26.88 -8.65 1.67
N THR A 83 27.57 -9.78 1.48
CA THR A 83 28.61 -10.24 2.41
C THR A 83 29.70 -9.20 2.61
N GLU A 84 30.18 -8.60 1.51
CA GLU A 84 31.21 -7.56 1.55
C GLU A 84 30.71 -6.31 2.30
N ARG A 85 29.50 -5.85 1.99
CA ARG A 85 28.93 -4.65 2.60
C ARG A 85 28.63 -4.81 4.08
N LEU A 86 28.06 -5.93 4.48
CA LEU A 86 27.80 -6.23 5.90
C LEU A 86 29.09 -6.34 6.69
N ALA A 87 30.12 -6.99 6.13
CA ALA A 87 31.43 -7.06 6.75
C ALA A 87 32.08 -5.67 6.88
N ALA A 88 31.97 -4.81 5.86
CA ALA A 88 32.47 -3.44 5.90
C ALA A 88 31.73 -2.57 6.94
N ALA A 89 30.46 -2.86 7.21
CA ALA A 89 29.67 -2.24 8.27
C ALA A 89 29.96 -2.83 9.67
N GLY A 90 30.77 -3.89 9.77
CA GLY A 90 31.08 -4.56 11.03
C GLY A 90 29.93 -5.41 11.58
N ILE A 91 29.01 -5.83 10.73
CA ILE A 91 27.83 -6.60 11.09
C ILE A 91 28.14 -8.11 10.97
N GLU A 92 28.05 -8.83 12.08
CA GLU A 92 28.09 -10.29 12.07
C GLU A 92 26.82 -10.83 11.40
N ASN A 93 26.98 -11.67 10.39
CA ASN A 93 25.86 -12.16 9.59
C ASN A 93 26.06 -13.62 9.17
N GLU A 94 24.93 -14.27 8.86
CA GLU A 94 24.87 -15.56 8.18
C GLU A 94 24.00 -15.37 6.93
N ILE A 95 24.51 -15.75 5.77
CA ILE A 95 23.79 -15.62 4.49
C ILE A 95 23.53 -17.01 3.93
N ASP A 96 22.23 -17.35 3.80
CA ASP A 96 21.75 -18.57 3.18
C ASP A 96 21.09 -18.29 1.83
N LEU A 97 21.41 -19.11 0.82
CA LEU A 97 20.77 -19.07 -0.49
C LEU A 97 19.90 -20.30 -0.66
N THR A 98 18.62 -20.09 -0.91
CA THR A 98 17.65 -21.16 -1.19
C THR A 98 16.98 -20.91 -2.52
N GLN A 99 16.92 -21.95 -3.37
CA GLN A 99 16.11 -21.85 -4.60
C GLN A 99 14.63 -22.03 -4.23
N CYS A 100 13.84 -21.00 -4.50
CA CYS A 100 12.39 -21.02 -4.34
C CYS A 100 11.76 -21.35 -5.70
N LYS A 101 11.01 -22.45 -5.77
CA LYS A 101 10.20 -22.69 -6.94
C LYS A 101 9.14 -21.60 -7.04
N ASN A 102 8.96 -21.05 -8.23
CA ASN A 102 7.97 -20.00 -8.52
C ASN A 102 6.57 -20.37 -7.95
N ALA A 103 6.22 -21.65 -8.01
CA ALA A 103 4.96 -22.15 -7.46
C ALA A 103 4.84 -22.07 -5.93
N ASP A 104 5.95 -22.12 -5.19
CA ASP A 104 5.92 -22.08 -3.72
C ASP A 104 5.85 -20.63 -3.23
N TRP A 105 6.49 -19.69 -3.94
CA TRP A 105 6.42 -18.26 -3.61
C TRP A 105 5.05 -17.66 -3.96
N GLU A 106 4.54 -17.92 -5.17
CA GLU A 106 3.20 -17.48 -5.59
C GLU A 106 2.07 -18.00 -4.71
N ASN A 107 2.27 -19.12 -4.02
CA ASN A 107 1.25 -19.71 -3.17
C ASN A 107 1.43 -19.40 -1.68
N ASN A 108 2.66 -19.19 -1.17
CA ASN A 108 2.88 -18.96 0.24
C ASN A 108 2.36 -17.62 0.73
N TRP A 109 2.47 -16.54 -0.06
CA TRP A 109 1.93 -15.25 0.33
C TRP A 109 0.39 -15.21 0.23
N LYS A 110 -0.21 -15.99 -0.66
CA LYS A 110 -1.67 -16.08 -0.81
C LYS A 110 -2.37 -16.53 0.47
N GLN A 111 -1.74 -17.39 1.27
CA GLN A 111 -2.30 -17.86 2.53
C GLN A 111 -2.44 -16.76 3.61
N TYR A 112 -1.76 -15.63 3.44
CA TYR A 112 -1.83 -14.49 4.36
C TYR A 112 -2.84 -13.42 3.91
N PHE A 113 -3.40 -13.57 2.70
CA PHE A 113 -4.41 -12.64 2.18
C PHE A 113 -5.80 -13.24 2.32
N HIS A 114 -6.46 -12.89 3.41
CA HIS A 114 -7.85 -13.24 3.65
C HIS A 114 -8.78 -12.12 3.20
N PRO A 115 -10.08 -12.43 2.95
CA PRO A 115 -11.07 -11.41 2.67
C PRO A 115 -11.14 -10.37 3.79
N ILE A 116 -11.09 -9.08 3.44
CA ILE A 116 -11.06 -7.96 4.39
C ILE A 116 -12.37 -7.18 4.27
N LYS A 117 -13.12 -7.10 5.37
CA LYS A 117 -14.29 -6.22 5.46
C LYS A 117 -13.85 -4.79 5.71
N ILE A 118 -14.30 -3.86 4.87
CA ILE A 118 -14.06 -2.42 5.01
C ILE A 118 -15.38 -1.73 5.26
N GLY A 119 -15.45 -1.00 6.36
CA GLY A 119 -16.70 -0.34 6.75
C GLY A 119 -17.91 -1.28 6.76
N GLU A 120 -19.04 -0.79 6.26
CA GLU A 120 -20.29 -1.55 6.19
C GLU A 120 -20.62 -2.06 4.77
N ARG A 121 -20.01 -1.48 3.72
CA ARG A 121 -20.46 -1.65 2.32
C ARG A 121 -19.48 -2.38 1.41
N LEU A 122 -18.19 -2.54 1.81
CA LEU A 122 -17.17 -3.16 0.99
C LEU A 122 -16.61 -4.43 1.61
N LEU A 123 -16.25 -5.37 0.75
CA LEU A 123 -15.43 -6.54 1.04
C LEU A 123 -14.34 -6.64 -0.01
N ILE A 124 -13.07 -6.61 0.38
CA ILE A 124 -11.97 -6.91 -0.51
C ILE A 124 -11.74 -8.41 -0.48
N ARG A 125 -11.74 -9.06 -1.64
CA ARG A 125 -11.54 -10.49 -1.76
C ARG A 125 -10.46 -10.79 -2.79
N PRO A 126 -9.38 -11.49 -2.38
CA PRO A 126 -8.41 -12.03 -3.31
C PRO A 126 -9.07 -12.99 -4.30
N THR A 127 -8.51 -13.09 -5.52
CA THR A 127 -9.10 -13.90 -6.61
C THR A 127 -9.11 -15.39 -6.35
N TRP A 128 -8.22 -15.88 -5.50
CA TRP A 128 -8.10 -17.32 -5.15
C TRP A 128 -8.98 -17.77 -3.99
N GLU A 129 -9.67 -16.85 -3.32
CA GLU A 129 -10.62 -17.21 -2.25
C GLU A 129 -12.00 -17.45 -2.85
N ASP A 130 -12.45 -18.72 -2.82
CA ASP A 130 -13.62 -19.15 -3.59
C ASP A 130 -14.98 -18.77 -2.96
N GLU A 131 -15.19 -18.92 -1.68
CA GLU A 131 -16.49 -18.63 -1.08
C GLU A 131 -16.35 -17.90 0.26
N TYR A 132 -16.71 -16.64 0.27
CA TYR A 132 -16.82 -15.86 1.48
C TYR A 132 -18.16 -15.13 1.51
N ASP A 133 -18.91 -15.23 2.62
CA ASP A 133 -20.16 -14.51 2.76
C ASP A 133 -19.91 -13.00 2.83
N ALA A 134 -20.33 -12.30 1.80
CA ALA A 134 -20.17 -10.85 1.69
C ALA A 134 -21.11 -10.08 2.63
N GLU A 135 -22.09 -10.75 3.26
CA GLU A 135 -23.06 -10.13 4.17
C GLU A 135 -23.73 -8.88 3.54
N GLY A 136 -24.01 -8.92 2.26
CA GLY A 136 -24.60 -7.81 1.51
C GLY A 136 -23.63 -6.70 1.08
N ARG A 137 -22.33 -6.85 1.34
CA ARG A 137 -21.30 -5.91 0.89
C ARG A 137 -21.01 -6.06 -0.61
N ALA A 138 -20.63 -4.97 -1.26
CA ALA A 138 -20.06 -5.02 -2.58
C ALA A 138 -18.66 -5.68 -2.52
N VAL A 139 -18.42 -6.66 -3.37
CA VAL A 139 -17.16 -7.40 -3.38
C VAL A 139 -16.22 -6.79 -4.39
N LEU A 140 -15.06 -6.34 -3.91
CA LEU A 140 -13.94 -5.92 -4.71
C LEU A 140 -13.00 -7.12 -4.89
N HIS A 141 -12.92 -7.62 -6.11
CA HIS A 141 -11.95 -8.64 -6.48
C HIS A 141 -10.59 -7.98 -6.74
N LEU A 142 -9.57 -8.44 -6.05
CA LEU A 142 -8.22 -7.93 -6.23
C LEU A 142 -7.26 -9.09 -6.47
N GLU A 143 -6.43 -8.94 -7.48
CA GLU A 143 -5.20 -9.70 -7.55
C GLU A 143 -4.08 -8.82 -7.00
N PRO A 144 -3.60 -9.09 -5.77
CA PRO A 144 -2.45 -8.40 -5.24
C PRO A 144 -1.23 -8.82 -6.06
N GLY A 145 -0.92 -8.01 -7.07
CA GLY A 145 0.30 -8.15 -7.85
C GLY A 145 1.48 -7.48 -7.15
N LEU A 146 2.49 -7.11 -7.91
CA LEU A 146 3.64 -6.32 -7.44
C LEU A 146 3.28 -4.83 -7.19
N ALA A 147 2.05 -4.40 -7.51
CA ALA A 147 1.60 -3.02 -7.29
C ALA A 147 1.15 -2.80 -5.84
N PHE A 148 1.48 -1.64 -5.27
CA PHE A 148 1.02 -1.21 -3.95
C PHE A 148 -0.52 -1.08 -3.90
N GLY A 149 -1.12 -1.34 -2.73
CA GLY A 149 -2.56 -1.20 -2.52
C GLY A 149 -3.31 -2.54 -2.54
N THR A 150 -2.96 -3.43 -1.61
CA THR A 150 -3.64 -4.73 -1.41
C THR A 150 -4.91 -4.63 -0.55
N GLY A 151 -5.11 -3.46 0.07
CA GLY A 151 -6.23 -3.23 1.00
C GLY A 151 -5.94 -3.60 2.45
N SER A 152 -4.87 -4.33 2.74
CA SER A 152 -4.48 -4.72 4.10
C SER A 152 -3.80 -3.58 4.88
N HIS A 153 -3.14 -2.65 4.18
CA HIS A 153 -2.43 -1.54 4.81
C HIS A 153 -3.41 -0.51 5.38
N GLU A 154 -3.11 0.05 6.54
CA GLU A 154 -3.93 1.01 7.29
C GLU A 154 -4.30 2.22 6.44
N THR A 155 -3.35 2.75 5.67
CA THR A 155 -3.57 3.93 4.81
C THR A 155 -4.63 3.67 3.74
N THR A 156 -4.64 2.48 3.16
CA THR A 156 -5.63 2.07 2.15
C THR A 156 -7.00 1.89 2.80
N ARG A 157 -7.05 1.25 3.97
CA ARG A 157 -8.30 1.08 4.75
C ARG A 157 -8.91 2.43 5.09
N LEU A 158 -8.12 3.37 5.62
CA LEU A 158 -8.58 4.72 5.97
C LEU A 158 -9.16 5.45 4.74
N CYS A 159 -8.53 5.36 3.57
CA CYS A 159 -9.08 5.94 2.34
C CYS A 159 -10.39 5.29 1.91
N LEU A 160 -10.48 3.96 1.97
CA LEU A 160 -11.69 3.22 1.60
C LEU A 160 -12.87 3.57 2.52
N GLU A 161 -12.64 3.68 3.83
CA GLU A 161 -13.67 4.11 4.79
C GLU A 161 -14.11 5.56 4.55
N ALA A 162 -13.17 6.45 4.19
CA ALA A 162 -13.49 7.83 3.84
C ALA A 162 -14.29 7.89 2.52
N LEU A 163 -13.93 7.09 1.51
CA LEU A 163 -14.68 6.97 0.26
C LEU A 163 -16.12 6.47 0.52
N GLU A 164 -16.28 5.44 1.36
CA GLU A 164 -17.59 4.92 1.72
C GLU A 164 -18.51 5.97 2.35
N LYS A 165 -17.95 6.86 3.19
CA LYS A 165 -18.68 7.96 3.82
C LYS A 165 -19.06 9.07 2.84
N ASN A 166 -18.22 9.33 1.84
CA ASN A 166 -18.40 10.46 0.93
C ASN A 166 -19.16 10.11 -0.36
N ILE A 167 -19.13 8.86 -0.81
CA ILE A 167 -19.86 8.43 -2.01
C ILE A 167 -21.32 8.14 -1.66
N LYS A 168 -22.22 8.92 -2.29
CA LYS A 168 -23.68 8.81 -2.14
C LYS A 168 -24.37 8.36 -3.41
N GLY A 169 -23.67 8.36 -4.53
CA GLY A 169 -24.10 7.97 -5.85
C GLY A 169 -23.97 9.11 -6.88
N GLY A 170 -23.32 8.82 -8.00
CA GLY A 170 -23.14 9.77 -9.09
C GLY A 170 -21.92 10.68 -9.03
N GLU A 171 -21.01 10.47 -8.08
CA GLU A 171 -19.77 11.22 -7.99
C GLU A 171 -18.78 10.81 -9.08
N LYS A 172 -17.99 11.78 -9.55
CA LYS A 172 -16.78 11.57 -10.35
C LYS A 172 -15.59 11.58 -9.42
N VAL A 173 -14.78 10.52 -9.47
CA VAL A 173 -13.64 10.29 -8.57
C VAL A 173 -12.32 10.35 -9.34
N LEU A 174 -11.33 11.05 -8.79
CA LEU A 174 -9.94 11.03 -9.25
C LEU A 174 -9.09 10.36 -8.17
N ASP A 175 -8.36 9.32 -8.54
CA ASP A 175 -7.43 8.55 -7.70
C ASP A 175 -6.00 8.83 -8.16
N VAL A 176 -5.22 9.54 -7.35
CA VAL A 176 -3.86 9.99 -7.68
C VAL A 176 -2.83 9.14 -6.95
N GLY A 177 -1.93 8.50 -7.71
CA GLY A 177 -1.09 7.42 -7.22
C GLY A 177 -1.93 6.16 -7.03
N CYS A 178 -2.62 5.73 -8.09
CA CYS A 178 -3.69 4.73 -7.97
C CYS A 178 -3.17 3.31 -7.68
N GLY A 179 -1.89 3.01 -7.89
CA GLY A 179 -1.30 1.71 -7.65
C GLY A 179 -2.09 0.58 -8.31
N SER A 180 -2.60 -0.35 -7.52
CA SER A 180 -3.45 -1.46 -7.96
C SER A 180 -4.83 -1.04 -8.51
N GLY A 181 -5.20 0.25 -8.41
CA GLY A 181 -6.51 0.79 -8.77
C GLY A 181 -7.60 0.57 -7.73
N ILE A 182 -7.24 0.07 -6.54
CA ILE A 182 -8.20 -0.33 -5.50
C ILE A 182 -9.16 0.78 -5.10
N LEU A 183 -8.69 2.03 -4.94
CA LEU A 183 -9.54 3.15 -4.51
C LEU A 183 -10.50 3.59 -5.62
N ALA A 184 -10.03 3.65 -6.87
CA ALA A 184 -10.87 3.95 -8.04
C ALA A 184 -11.95 2.88 -8.24
N ILE A 185 -11.59 1.59 -8.16
CA ILE A 185 -12.52 0.46 -8.31
C ILE A 185 -13.55 0.45 -7.18
N ALA A 186 -13.08 0.59 -5.92
CA ALA A 186 -13.95 0.68 -4.76
C ALA A 186 -14.97 1.82 -4.90
N SER A 187 -14.55 2.97 -5.43
CA SER A 187 -15.43 4.10 -5.64
C SER A 187 -16.61 3.75 -6.55
N LEU A 188 -16.38 3.00 -7.63
CA LEU A 188 -17.43 2.55 -8.53
C LEU A 188 -18.37 1.54 -7.88
N LEU A 189 -17.81 0.60 -7.09
CA LEU A 189 -18.60 -0.38 -6.33
C LEU A 189 -19.48 0.30 -5.28
N LEU A 190 -19.04 1.42 -4.71
CA LEU A 190 -19.80 2.23 -3.76
C LEU A 190 -20.89 3.09 -4.43
N GLY A 191 -20.88 3.23 -5.75
CA GLY A 191 -21.92 3.93 -6.53
C GLY A 191 -21.48 5.20 -7.23
N ALA A 192 -20.19 5.49 -7.31
CA ALA A 192 -19.69 6.61 -8.11
C ALA A 192 -20.08 6.45 -9.60
N GLU A 193 -20.29 7.56 -10.31
CA GLU A 193 -20.60 7.58 -11.74
C GLU A 193 -19.40 7.09 -12.55
N SER A 194 -18.24 7.66 -12.27
CA SER A 194 -16.99 7.33 -12.97
C SER A 194 -15.79 7.53 -12.05
N ALA A 195 -14.71 6.82 -12.36
CA ALA A 195 -13.44 6.97 -11.69
C ALA A 195 -12.29 7.07 -12.71
N THR A 196 -11.32 7.93 -12.41
CA THR A 196 -10.07 8.06 -13.15
C THR A 196 -8.92 7.83 -12.20
N GLY A 197 -8.06 6.86 -12.47
CA GLY A 197 -6.82 6.63 -11.73
C GLY A 197 -5.62 7.14 -12.52
N VAL A 198 -4.63 7.65 -11.82
CA VAL A 198 -3.35 8.07 -12.41
C VAL A 198 -2.21 7.51 -11.59
N ASP A 199 -1.19 7.00 -12.27
CA ASP A 199 0.05 6.57 -11.63
C ASP A 199 1.26 6.90 -12.49
N ILE A 200 2.38 7.16 -11.86
CA ILE A 200 3.66 7.41 -12.53
C ILE A 200 4.33 6.11 -13.01
N ASP A 201 3.94 4.98 -12.43
CA ASP A 201 4.42 3.66 -12.80
C ASP A 201 3.48 3.02 -13.85
N GLU A 202 4.02 2.76 -15.03
CA GLU A 202 3.29 2.09 -16.12
C GLU A 202 2.81 0.68 -15.73
N LEU A 203 3.58 -0.03 -14.89
CA LEU A 203 3.20 -1.36 -14.40
C LEU A 203 2.00 -1.28 -13.44
N ALA A 204 1.97 -0.28 -12.57
CA ALA A 204 0.83 -0.02 -11.70
C ALA A 204 -0.44 0.26 -12.53
N VAL A 205 -0.34 1.10 -13.56
CA VAL A 205 -1.46 1.40 -14.47
C VAL A 205 -1.99 0.13 -15.13
N LYS A 206 -1.11 -0.72 -15.63
CA LYS A 206 -1.50 -2.01 -16.24
C LYS A 206 -2.21 -2.92 -15.24
N THR A 207 -1.68 -3.05 -14.03
CA THR A 207 -2.29 -3.83 -12.94
C THR A 207 -3.67 -3.29 -12.58
N ALA A 208 -3.81 -1.97 -12.48
CA ALA A 208 -5.09 -1.31 -12.21
C ALA A 208 -6.13 -1.58 -13.31
N GLU A 209 -5.72 -1.57 -14.58
CA GLU A 209 -6.60 -1.93 -15.70
C GLU A 209 -7.08 -3.38 -15.62
N GLU A 210 -6.19 -4.31 -15.27
CA GLU A 210 -6.51 -5.74 -15.12
C GLU A 210 -7.49 -5.94 -13.97
N ASN A 211 -7.25 -5.31 -12.82
CA ASN A 211 -8.16 -5.31 -11.67
C ASN A 211 -9.51 -4.67 -12.01
N GLY A 212 -9.53 -3.57 -12.75
CA GLY A 212 -10.76 -2.93 -13.21
C GLY A 212 -11.63 -3.85 -14.07
N LYS A 213 -11.03 -4.53 -15.04
CA LYS A 213 -11.70 -5.52 -15.89
C LYS A 213 -12.24 -6.70 -15.08
N MET A 214 -11.48 -7.18 -14.10
CA MET A 214 -11.88 -8.26 -13.19
C MET A 214 -13.14 -7.90 -12.39
N ASN A 215 -13.30 -6.63 -12.02
CA ASN A 215 -14.48 -6.13 -11.33
C ASN A 215 -15.63 -5.70 -12.28
N GLY A 216 -15.51 -5.99 -13.58
CA GLY A 216 -16.55 -5.76 -14.57
C GLY A 216 -16.69 -4.30 -15.05
N PHE A 217 -15.68 -3.47 -14.80
CA PHE A 217 -15.68 -2.07 -15.23
C PHE A 217 -14.94 -1.90 -16.57
N GLY A 218 -15.59 -1.21 -17.49
CA GLY A 218 -15.02 -0.80 -18.78
C GLY A 218 -14.58 0.65 -18.79
N SER A 219 -13.95 1.06 -19.91
CA SER A 219 -13.42 2.41 -20.11
C SER A 219 -14.48 3.51 -20.19
N ASP A 220 -15.75 3.15 -20.22
CA ASP A 220 -16.89 4.07 -20.12
C ASP A 220 -17.06 4.66 -18.72
N ARG A 221 -16.62 3.93 -17.69
CA ARG A 221 -16.73 4.34 -16.28
C ARG A 221 -15.41 4.40 -15.55
N LEU A 222 -14.39 3.63 -15.97
CA LEU A 222 -13.11 3.51 -15.31
C LEU A 222 -11.99 3.72 -16.32
N THR A 223 -11.11 4.68 -16.03
CA THR A 223 -9.96 4.99 -16.88
C THR A 223 -8.72 5.08 -16.03
N PHE A 224 -7.62 4.46 -16.46
CA PHE A 224 -6.31 4.60 -15.84
C PHE A 224 -5.35 5.29 -16.81
N ILE A 225 -4.50 6.18 -16.29
CA ILE A 225 -3.62 7.05 -17.07
C ILE A 225 -2.20 6.94 -16.49
N HIS A 226 -1.22 6.68 -17.33
CA HIS A 226 0.18 6.82 -16.98
C HIS A 226 0.55 8.31 -17.03
N GLY A 227 0.89 8.91 -15.87
CA GLY A 227 1.20 10.32 -15.73
C GLY A 227 1.76 10.69 -14.37
N ASP A 228 2.36 11.86 -14.27
CA ASP A 228 2.86 12.41 -13.01
C ASP A 228 1.75 13.23 -12.33
N LEU A 229 1.32 12.78 -11.14
CA LEU A 229 0.15 13.33 -10.43
C LEU A 229 -1.07 13.39 -11.36
N ALA A 230 -1.50 14.60 -11.72
CA ALA A 230 -2.68 14.82 -12.56
C ALA A 230 -2.36 15.62 -13.85
N ASP A 231 -1.12 15.59 -14.33
CA ASP A 231 -0.64 16.37 -15.48
C ASP A 231 -1.39 16.09 -16.79
N LYS A 232 -1.89 14.85 -16.95
CA LYS A 232 -2.64 14.39 -18.13
C LYS A 232 -4.15 14.29 -17.88
N VAL A 233 -4.62 14.70 -16.70
CA VAL A 233 -6.02 14.62 -16.33
C VAL A 233 -6.75 15.90 -16.77
N SER A 234 -7.99 15.73 -17.22
CA SER A 234 -8.87 16.85 -17.53
C SER A 234 -10.23 16.68 -16.88
N GLY A 235 -10.88 17.80 -16.57
CA GLY A 235 -12.22 17.80 -16.00
C GLY A 235 -12.24 18.14 -14.51
N LYS A 236 -13.42 17.97 -13.91
CA LYS A 236 -13.69 18.28 -12.50
C LYS A 236 -14.26 17.06 -11.81
N PHE A 237 -13.80 16.79 -10.60
CA PHE A 237 -14.14 15.63 -9.81
C PHE A 237 -14.82 16.05 -8.49
N ASN A 238 -15.77 15.26 -8.05
CA ASN A 238 -16.47 15.47 -6.79
C ASN A 238 -15.65 14.97 -5.59
N ILE A 239 -14.82 13.97 -5.85
CA ILE A 239 -13.88 13.42 -4.87
C ILE A 239 -12.52 13.29 -5.57
N VAL A 240 -11.47 13.78 -4.92
CA VAL A 240 -10.09 13.49 -5.27
C VAL A 240 -9.50 12.71 -4.10
N VAL A 241 -8.95 11.53 -4.37
CA VAL A 241 -8.28 10.72 -3.34
C VAL A 241 -6.82 10.51 -3.73
N ALA A 242 -5.93 10.55 -2.72
CA ALA A 242 -4.49 10.32 -2.89
C ALA A 242 -3.94 9.59 -1.67
N ASN A 243 -3.49 8.35 -1.88
CA ASN A 243 -2.80 7.55 -0.86
C ASN A 243 -1.31 7.47 -1.21
N ILE A 244 -0.60 8.57 -0.95
CA ILE A 244 0.80 8.78 -1.35
C ILE A 244 1.58 9.46 -0.22
N VAL A 245 2.91 9.52 -0.34
CA VAL A 245 3.77 10.09 0.70
C VAL A 245 3.54 11.59 0.94
N ALA A 246 3.77 12.04 2.16
CA ALA A 246 3.49 13.41 2.63
C ALA A 246 4.09 14.50 1.74
N ASP A 247 5.33 14.36 1.26
CA ASP A 247 5.97 15.35 0.40
C ASP A 247 5.21 15.60 -0.90
N VAL A 248 4.71 14.53 -1.49
CA VAL A 248 3.94 14.59 -2.74
C VAL A 248 2.55 15.19 -2.49
N ILE A 249 1.91 14.88 -1.35
CA ILE A 249 0.64 15.53 -0.95
C ILE A 249 0.83 17.04 -0.79
N ILE A 250 1.89 17.47 -0.07
CA ILE A 250 2.20 18.89 0.13
C ILE A 250 2.39 19.63 -1.21
N MET A 251 3.10 18.98 -2.14
CA MET A 251 3.28 19.52 -3.49
C MET A 251 1.96 19.58 -4.25
N PHE A 252 1.16 18.51 -4.19
CA PHE A 252 -0.10 18.39 -4.91
C PHE A 252 -1.20 19.35 -4.40
N CYS A 253 -1.16 19.77 -3.14
CA CYS A 253 -2.07 20.78 -2.57
C CYS A 253 -2.15 22.06 -3.40
N LYS A 254 -1.08 22.42 -4.12
CA LYS A 254 -1.03 23.61 -4.98
C LYS A 254 -1.86 23.51 -6.24
N THR A 255 -1.96 22.31 -6.80
CA THR A 255 -2.57 22.06 -8.11
C THR A 255 -3.90 21.30 -8.03
N VAL A 256 -4.12 20.51 -6.98
CA VAL A 256 -5.37 19.72 -6.83
C VAL A 256 -6.65 20.57 -6.93
N PRO A 257 -6.71 21.87 -6.53
CA PRO A 257 -7.90 22.69 -6.72
C PRO A 257 -8.35 22.81 -8.19
N GLU A 258 -7.44 22.61 -9.14
CA GLU A 258 -7.75 22.66 -10.58
C GLU A 258 -8.61 21.48 -11.02
N PHE A 259 -8.59 20.38 -10.28
CA PHE A 259 -9.34 19.15 -10.56
C PHE A 259 -10.62 19.01 -9.72
N MET A 260 -10.78 19.85 -8.69
CA MET A 260 -11.92 19.78 -7.79
C MET A 260 -13.15 20.51 -8.35
N ALA A 261 -14.30 19.84 -8.33
CA ALA A 261 -15.61 20.45 -8.55
C ALA A 261 -16.03 21.32 -7.34
N ASP A 262 -17.13 22.06 -7.49
CA ASP A 262 -17.69 22.81 -6.37
C ASP A 262 -18.11 21.87 -5.23
N ASN A 263 -17.71 22.19 -4.00
CA ASN A 263 -17.92 21.39 -2.80
C ASN A 263 -17.26 19.99 -2.83
N ALA A 264 -16.31 19.75 -3.71
CA ALA A 264 -15.55 18.50 -3.77
C ALA A 264 -14.81 18.22 -2.48
N VAL A 265 -14.58 16.94 -2.19
CA VAL A 265 -13.78 16.46 -1.07
C VAL A 265 -12.42 15.97 -1.58
N PHE A 266 -11.36 16.40 -0.92
CA PHE A 266 -10.01 15.87 -1.13
C PHE A 266 -9.67 14.96 0.04
N ILE A 267 -9.48 13.67 -0.23
CA ILE A 267 -9.13 12.61 0.73
C ILE A 267 -7.65 12.31 0.56
N THR A 268 -6.88 12.36 1.64
CA THR A 268 -5.44 12.05 1.59
C THR A 268 -5.05 11.08 2.67
N SER A 269 -4.17 10.12 2.37
CA SER A 269 -3.54 9.20 3.32
C SER A 269 -2.11 8.87 2.86
N GLY A 270 -1.41 7.96 3.56
CA GLY A 270 0.02 7.72 3.33
C GLY A 270 0.90 8.68 4.12
N ILE A 271 0.34 9.31 5.15
CA ILE A 271 0.98 10.33 5.98
C ILE A 271 1.32 9.69 7.33
N ILE A 272 2.61 9.59 7.66
CA ILE A 272 3.04 9.17 9.00
C ILE A 272 2.78 10.29 10.02
N ASP A 273 2.52 9.94 11.24
CA ASP A 273 2.10 10.87 12.30
C ASP A 273 3.09 12.00 12.56
N ILE A 274 4.40 11.74 12.49
CA ILE A 274 5.45 12.76 12.64
C ILE A 274 5.42 13.84 11.55
N ARG A 275 4.81 13.56 10.38
CA ARG A 275 4.66 14.49 9.26
C ARG A 275 3.28 15.17 9.23
N GLU A 276 2.39 14.84 10.20
CA GLU A 276 1.01 15.35 10.24
C GLU A 276 0.95 16.88 10.18
N GLN A 277 1.76 17.57 11.01
CA GLN A 277 1.70 19.03 11.10
C GLN A 277 2.12 19.72 9.79
N GLU A 278 3.12 19.19 9.08
CA GLU A 278 3.56 19.75 7.80
C GLU A 278 2.44 19.70 6.74
N VAL A 279 1.71 18.58 6.71
CA VAL A 279 0.58 18.41 5.78
C VAL A 279 -0.58 19.33 6.15
N VAL A 280 -0.89 19.45 7.45
CA VAL A 280 -1.93 20.37 7.95
C VAL A 280 -1.62 21.84 7.59
N ASP A 281 -0.36 22.24 7.73
CA ASP A 281 0.08 23.60 7.36
C ASP A 281 -0.06 23.82 5.85
N ALA A 282 0.34 22.83 5.03
CA ALA A 282 0.16 22.89 3.58
C ALA A 282 -1.31 23.00 3.16
N PHE A 283 -2.23 22.30 3.82
CA PHE A 283 -3.67 22.48 3.58
C PHE A 283 -4.12 23.91 3.88
N ALA A 284 -3.72 24.45 5.03
CA ALA A 284 -4.10 25.81 5.43
C ALA A 284 -3.57 26.88 4.46
N GLU A 285 -2.31 26.75 4.02
CA GLU A 285 -1.65 27.65 3.08
C GLU A 285 -2.29 27.63 1.68
N ASN A 286 -2.80 26.46 1.25
CA ASN A 286 -3.42 26.29 -0.06
C ASN A 286 -4.96 26.43 -0.05
N GLY A 287 -5.53 26.99 1.05
CA GLY A 287 -6.94 27.34 1.13
C GLY A 287 -7.87 26.18 1.35
N PHE A 288 -7.40 25.12 1.99
CA PHE A 288 -8.22 24.00 2.42
C PHE A 288 -8.66 24.14 3.88
N GLU A 289 -9.80 23.58 4.19
CA GLU A 289 -10.26 23.27 5.54
C GLU A 289 -10.35 21.77 5.72
N ILE A 290 -9.86 21.27 6.84
CA ILE A 290 -9.98 19.87 7.24
C ILE A 290 -11.38 19.66 7.81
N ILE A 291 -12.16 18.78 7.19
CA ILE A 291 -13.54 18.45 7.62
C ILE A 291 -13.59 17.15 8.43
N ALA A 292 -12.62 16.25 8.26
CA ALA A 292 -12.44 15.07 9.08
C ALA A 292 -10.97 14.67 9.17
N ARG A 293 -10.63 14.02 10.28
CA ARG A 293 -9.31 13.41 10.52
C ARG A 293 -9.51 11.98 10.97
N HIS A 294 -8.74 11.08 10.41
CA HIS A 294 -8.74 9.67 10.77
C HIS A 294 -7.30 9.24 11.07
N ALA A 295 -7.15 8.31 12.00
CA ALA A 295 -5.86 7.77 12.39
C ALA A 295 -5.99 6.26 12.62
N ASP A 296 -4.98 5.54 12.20
CA ASP A 296 -4.86 4.12 12.47
C ASP A 296 -3.38 3.77 12.52
N GLY A 297 -2.93 3.16 13.63
CA GLY A 297 -1.52 3.01 13.92
C GLY A 297 -0.78 4.36 13.85
N GLY A 298 0.40 4.39 13.27
CA GLY A 298 1.18 5.60 13.00
C GLY A 298 0.70 6.43 11.80
N TRP A 299 -0.44 6.08 11.17
CA TRP A 299 -0.90 6.69 9.92
C TRP A 299 -2.04 7.66 10.09
N ARG A 300 -2.11 8.64 9.20
CA ARG A 300 -3.14 9.68 9.16
C ARG A 300 -3.85 9.72 7.82
N CYS A 301 -5.16 10.02 7.90
CA CYS A 301 -5.97 10.32 6.73
C CYS A 301 -6.79 11.58 6.99
N PHE A 302 -6.86 12.47 6.00
CA PHE A 302 -7.60 13.71 6.07
C PHE A 302 -8.66 13.79 4.99
N GLU A 303 -9.81 14.31 5.35
CA GLU A 303 -10.82 14.77 4.42
C GLU A 303 -10.80 16.31 4.43
N CYS A 304 -10.61 16.92 3.28
CA CYS A 304 -10.46 18.36 3.13
C CYS A 304 -11.46 18.92 2.12
N ARG A 305 -11.84 20.19 2.30
CA ARG A 305 -12.59 20.97 1.31
C ARG A 305 -11.91 22.31 1.07
N ARG A 306 -12.18 22.91 -0.08
CA ARG A 306 -11.77 24.30 -0.32
C ARG A 306 -12.54 25.24 0.60
N LYS A 307 -11.84 26.17 1.25
CA LYS A 307 -12.48 27.28 1.95
C LYS A 307 -13.29 28.10 0.95
N LYS A 308 -14.49 28.53 1.36
CA LYS A 308 -15.34 29.40 0.55
C LYS A 308 -14.81 30.82 0.51
#